data_b9eef590ca0a9781fcd90879cd58aabc
#
_entry.id   b9eef590ca0a9781fcd90879cd58aabc
#
_cell.length_a   1.000
_cell.length_b   1.000
_cell.length_c   1.000
_cell.angle_alpha   90.00
_cell.angle_beta   90.00
_cell.angle_gamma   90.00
#
_symmetry.space_group_name_H-M   'P 1'
#
loop_
_entity.id
_entity.type
_entity.pdbx_description
1 polymer ?
#
loop_
_entity_poly.entity_id
_entity_poly.type
_entity_poly.pdbx_seq_one_letter_code
_entity_poly.pdbx_strand_id
1 'polypeptide(L)'
;MTPRDGRRDFAFLYQSEQGTIDARGWLRAAAPLVAIFVVATGIWMALRPIGSRSLAMRTLFDPATLAANIYQLFYILAVILLAISWVNLSAKRFRDRGMVPPVGLAGIFPLFAVLDGALRWLQPQMPDVLPRWSVFVGDGLVALVLVWTVAMCADFFARK
;
A
#
# COMPACT_ATOMS: atom_id res chain seq x y z
N MET A 1 31.56 15.17 -17.03
CA MET A 1 30.21 14.82 -16.57
C MET A 1 30.19 15.02 -15.07
N THR A 2 29.64 16.12 -14.59
CA THR A 2 29.52 16.45 -13.17
C THR A 2 28.53 15.48 -12.51
N PRO A 3 28.84 14.93 -11.32
CA PRO A 3 27.87 14.10 -10.59
C PRO A 3 26.67 14.97 -10.23
N ARG A 4 25.52 14.71 -10.81
CA ARG A 4 24.27 15.34 -10.42
C ARG A 4 23.98 14.98 -8.97
N ASP A 5 24.08 16.01 -8.15
CA ASP A 5 23.87 16.03 -6.73
C ASP A 5 22.51 15.41 -6.37
N GLY A 6 22.49 14.53 -5.38
CA GLY A 6 21.50 13.51 -5.02
C GLY A 6 20.12 13.97 -4.57
N ARG A 7 19.55 15.05 -5.06
CA ARG A 7 18.11 15.29 -4.99
C ARG A 7 17.45 14.59 -6.16
N ARG A 8 17.20 13.28 -5.97
CA ARG A 8 16.31 12.55 -6.88
C ARG A 8 14.94 13.21 -6.76
N ASP A 9 14.53 13.91 -7.79
CA ASP A 9 13.24 14.61 -7.84
C ASP A 9 12.11 13.66 -7.43
N PHE A 10 11.14 14.17 -6.65
CA PHE A 10 9.94 13.44 -6.24
C PHE A 10 9.28 12.71 -7.41
N ALA A 11 9.19 13.37 -8.58
CA ALA A 11 8.66 12.79 -9.79
C ALA A 11 9.45 11.57 -10.24
N PHE A 12 10.79 11.59 -10.17
CA PHE A 12 11.60 10.43 -10.50
C PHE A 12 11.33 9.27 -9.52
N LEU A 13 11.24 9.52 -8.22
CA LEU A 13 11.07 8.46 -7.23
C LEU A 13 9.70 7.79 -7.30
N TYR A 14 8.63 8.57 -7.42
CA TYR A 14 7.27 8.09 -7.17
C TYR A 14 6.33 8.12 -8.37
N GLN A 15 6.61 8.95 -9.39
CA GLN A 15 5.73 9.11 -10.55
C GLN A 15 6.24 8.43 -11.82
N SER A 16 7.52 8.06 -11.86
CA SER A 16 8.11 7.36 -13.00
C SER A 16 8.50 5.95 -12.62
N GLU A 17 8.26 4.99 -13.49
CA GLU A 17 8.77 3.62 -13.36
C GLU A 17 10.19 3.45 -13.93
N GLN A 18 10.66 4.43 -14.71
CA GLN A 18 11.94 4.35 -15.42
C GLN A 18 13.14 4.58 -14.50
N GLY A 19 14.30 4.03 -14.90
CA GLY A 19 15.55 4.13 -14.15
C GLY A 19 15.78 2.97 -13.19
N THR A 20 16.83 3.09 -12.40
CA THR A 20 17.26 2.11 -11.38
C THR A 20 17.52 2.81 -10.05
N ILE A 21 17.41 2.08 -8.96
CA ILE A 21 17.68 2.56 -7.60
C ILE A 21 18.37 1.46 -6.79
N ASP A 22 19.38 1.82 -6.02
CA ASP A 22 20.07 0.91 -5.11
C ASP A 22 19.21 0.57 -3.86
N ALA A 23 19.59 -0.46 -3.11
CA ALA A 23 18.84 -0.92 -1.95
C ALA A 23 18.68 0.15 -0.88
N ARG A 24 19.74 0.93 -0.61
CA ARG A 24 19.70 2.02 0.38
C ARG A 24 18.80 3.16 -0.05
N GLY A 25 18.85 3.53 -1.33
CA GLY A 25 17.94 4.52 -1.90
C GLY A 25 16.49 4.07 -1.87
N TRP A 26 16.23 2.79 -2.18
CA TRP A 26 14.90 2.21 -2.07
C TRP A 26 14.36 2.26 -0.64
N LEU A 27 15.12 1.82 0.36
CA LEU A 27 14.72 1.87 1.78
C LEU A 27 14.40 3.29 2.25
N ARG A 28 15.25 4.27 1.88
CA ARG A 28 15.03 5.67 2.25
C ARG A 28 13.78 6.26 1.59
N ALA A 29 13.48 5.85 0.36
CA ALA A 29 12.29 6.31 -0.36
C ALA A 29 11.03 5.54 0.06
N ALA A 30 11.13 4.28 0.46
CA ALA A 30 10.00 3.47 0.94
C ALA A 30 9.55 3.89 2.36
N ALA A 31 10.48 4.31 3.23
CA ALA A 31 10.17 4.66 4.61
C ALA A 31 9.05 5.74 4.74
N PRO A 32 9.07 6.88 4.02
CA PRO A 32 8.00 7.86 4.11
C PRO A 32 6.66 7.32 3.59
N LEU A 33 6.64 6.46 2.55
CA LEU A 33 5.40 5.85 2.06
C LEU A 33 4.77 4.98 3.14
N VAL A 34 5.57 4.15 3.82
CA VAL A 34 5.11 3.31 4.93
C VAL A 34 4.63 4.17 6.10
N ALA A 35 5.37 5.21 6.47
CA ALA A 35 4.98 6.12 7.55
C ALA A 35 3.63 6.80 7.28
N ILE A 36 3.44 7.34 6.07
CA ILE A 36 2.17 7.95 5.66
C ILE A 36 1.03 6.92 5.69
N PHE A 37 1.28 5.71 5.17
CA PHE A 37 0.28 4.63 5.19
C PHE A 37 -0.12 4.26 6.62
N VAL A 38 0.83 4.07 7.53
CA VAL A 38 0.56 3.70 8.94
C VAL A 38 -0.23 4.80 9.64
N VAL A 39 0.16 6.07 9.49
CA VAL A 39 -0.55 7.21 10.10
C VAL A 39 -1.97 7.33 9.54
N ALA A 40 -2.12 7.29 8.22
CA ALA A 40 -3.43 7.39 7.58
C ALA A 40 -4.35 6.23 7.98
N THR A 41 -3.82 5.00 8.05
CA THR A 41 -4.58 3.83 8.48
C THR A 41 -4.96 3.92 9.96
N GLY A 42 -4.08 4.41 10.82
CA GLY A 42 -4.38 4.65 12.24
C GLY A 42 -5.54 5.64 12.44
N ILE A 43 -5.54 6.75 11.70
CA ILE A 43 -6.64 7.72 11.72
C ILE A 43 -7.93 7.08 11.18
N TRP A 44 -7.85 6.33 10.08
CA TRP A 44 -9.02 5.62 9.54
C TRP A 44 -9.62 4.65 10.54
N MET A 45 -8.79 3.85 11.25
CA MET A 45 -9.24 2.93 12.29
C MET A 45 -9.96 3.67 13.44
N ALA A 46 -9.45 4.82 13.85
CA ALA A 46 -10.06 5.64 14.89
C ALA A 46 -11.41 6.24 14.45
N LEU A 47 -11.56 6.62 13.18
CA LEU A 47 -12.78 7.22 12.63
C LEU A 47 -13.84 6.20 12.19
N ARG A 48 -13.44 4.95 11.92
CA ARG A 48 -14.34 3.89 11.44
C ARG A 48 -15.60 3.71 12.29
N PRO A 49 -15.54 3.66 13.65
CA PRO A 49 -16.74 3.51 14.48
C PRO A 49 -17.72 4.69 14.35
N ILE A 50 -17.22 5.88 13.98
CA ILE A 50 -18.03 7.09 13.79
C ILE A 50 -18.76 7.03 12.44
N GLY A 51 -18.07 6.62 11.36
CA GLY A 51 -18.64 6.52 10.01
C GLY A 51 -19.64 5.38 9.82
N SER A 52 -19.50 4.27 10.57
CA SER A 52 -20.34 3.07 10.44
C SER A 52 -21.65 3.12 11.25
N ARG A 53 -21.95 4.19 11.96
CA ARG A 53 -23.18 4.30 12.75
C ARG A 53 -24.41 4.43 11.85
N SER A 54 -25.49 3.71 12.18
CA SER A 54 -26.76 3.70 11.43
C SER A 54 -27.36 5.09 11.28
N LEU A 55 -27.72 5.47 10.04
CA LEU A 55 -28.41 6.70 9.71
C LEU A 55 -29.81 6.82 10.36
N ALA A 56 -30.41 5.68 10.75
CA ALA A 56 -31.74 5.64 11.37
C ALA A 56 -31.79 6.26 12.78
N MET A 57 -30.64 6.47 13.44
CA MET A 57 -30.57 7.03 14.81
C MET A 57 -30.03 8.47 14.86
N ARG A 58 -29.98 9.19 13.73
CA ARG A 58 -29.30 10.49 13.68
C ARG A 58 -30.13 11.60 13.07
N THR A 59 -29.82 12.82 13.52
CA THR A 59 -30.17 14.05 12.81
C THR A 59 -29.57 14.01 11.40
N LEU A 60 -30.30 14.50 10.41
CA LEU A 60 -29.95 14.54 8.97
C LEU A 60 -28.54 15.13 8.69
N PHE A 61 -27.97 15.92 9.62
CA PHE A 61 -26.62 16.46 9.54
C PHE A 61 -25.87 16.21 10.84
N ASP A 62 -25.10 15.11 10.89
CA ASP A 62 -24.10 14.89 11.93
C ASP A 62 -22.72 15.22 11.37
N PRO A 63 -22.08 16.33 11.79
CA PRO A 63 -20.79 16.77 11.24
C PRO A 63 -19.68 15.78 11.50
N ALA A 64 -19.74 14.99 12.59
CA ALA A 64 -18.73 13.99 12.88
C ALA A 64 -18.78 12.82 11.88
N THR A 65 -19.97 12.35 11.52
CA THR A 65 -20.15 11.30 10.49
C THR A 65 -19.75 11.81 9.12
N LEU A 66 -20.11 13.06 8.78
CA LEU A 66 -19.71 13.68 7.52
C LEU A 66 -18.18 13.76 7.40
N ALA A 67 -17.50 14.25 8.46
CA ALA A 67 -16.05 14.33 8.50
C ALA A 67 -15.39 12.95 8.36
N ALA A 68 -15.91 11.92 9.04
CA ALA A 68 -15.40 10.55 8.93
C ALA A 68 -15.53 9.99 7.52
N ASN A 69 -16.66 10.23 6.84
CA ASN A 69 -16.88 9.78 5.47
C ASN A 69 -16.01 10.54 4.45
N ILE A 70 -15.84 11.85 4.62
CA ILE A 70 -14.92 12.66 3.81
C ILE A 70 -13.50 12.13 3.98
N TYR A 71 -13.06 11.87 5.22
CA TYR A 71 -11.74 11.30 5.46
C TYR A 71 -11.58 9.94 4.77
N GLN A 72 -12.61 9.09 4.78
CA GLN A 72 -12.56 7.78 4.12
C GLN A 72 -12.32 7.91 2.60
N LEU A 73 -12.93 8.89 1.93
CA LEU A 73 -12.67 9.15 0.51
C LEU A 73 -11.23 9.58 0.26
N PHE A 74 -10.69 10.50 1.08
CA PHE A 74 -9.29 10.89 1.00
C PHE A 74 -8.33 9.75 1.32
N TYR A 75 -8.68 8.90 2.28
CA TYR A 75 -7.88 7.71 2.63
C TYR A 75 -7.79 6.75 1.45
N ILE A 76 -8.90 6.45 0.78
CA ILE A 76 -8.92 5.57 -0.40
C ILE A 76 -8.01 6.15 -1.50
N LEU A 77 -8.15 7.44 -1.80
CA LEU A 77 -7.30 8.11 -2.80
C LEU A 77 -5.82 8.06 -2.40
N ALA A 78 -5.51 8.33 -1.14
CA ALA A 78 -4.13 8.26 -0.63
C ALA A 78 -3.55 6.84 -0.75
N VAL A 79 -4.32 5.80 -0.43
CA VAL A 79 -3.87 4.40 -0.57
C VAL A 79 -3.57 4.05 -2.03
N ILE A 80 -4.40 4.51 -2.98
CA ILE A 80 -4.16 4.29 -4.41
C ILE A 80 -2.86 4.97 -4.85
N LEU A 81 -2.65 6.24 -4.46
CA LEU A 81 -1.43 6.98 -4.80
C LEU A 81 -0.19 6.35 -4.17
N LEU A 82 -0.28 5.88 -2.92
CA LEU A 82 0.80 5.17 -2.25
C LEU A 82 1.12 3.83 -2.94
N ALA A 83 0.10 3.10 -3.39
CA ALA A 83 0.28 1.85 -4.13
C ALA A 83 0.99 2.08 -5.47
N ILE A 84 0.59 3.11 -6.24
CA ILE A 84 1.26 3.50 -7.49
C ILE A 84 2.71 3.89 -7.21
N SER A 85 2.96 4.70 -6.20
CA SER A 85 4.31 5.13 -5.79
C SER A 85 5.17 3.93 -5.37
N TRP A 86 4.60 2.97 -4.64
CA TRP A 86 5.27 1.72 -4.25
C TRP A 86 5.66 0.88 -5.47
N VAL A 87 4.75 0.73 -6.45
CA VAL A 87 5.02 0.00 -7.70
C VAL A 87 6.16 0.66 -8.46
N ASN A 88 6.10 1.98 -8.67
CA ASN A 88 7.12 2.71 -9.39
C ASN A 88 8.50 2.61 -8.72
N LEU A 89 8.54 2.72 -7.40
CA LEU A 89 9.76 2.61 -6.62
C LEU A 89 10.35 1.19 -6.66
N SER A 90 9.51 0.16 -6.47
CA SER A 90 9.93 -1.23 -6.44
C SER A 90 10.32 -1.74 -7.84
N ALA A 91 9.65 -1.28 -8.91
CA ALA A 91 10.00 -1.62 -10.29
C ALA A 91 11.44 -1.18 -10.64
N LYS A 92 11.86 0.01 -10.18
CA LYS A 92 13.25 0.47 -10.36
C LYS A 92 14.25 -0.46 -9.68
N ARG A 93 13.89 -0.93 -8.48
CA ARG A 93 14.76 -1.84 -7.74
C ARG A 93 14.83 -3.21 -8.39
N PHE A 94 13.70 -3.77 -8.87
CA PHE A 94 13.69 -5.03 -9.61
C PHE A 94 14.47 -4.92 -10.92
N ARG A 95 14.40 -3.77 -11.62
CA ARG A 95 15.19 -3.50 -12.83
C ARG A 95 16.69 -3.42 -12.53
N ASP A 96 17.09 -2.80 -11.43
CA ASP A 96 18.48 -2.78 -10.97
C ASP A 96 19.05 -4.18 -10.73
N ARG A 97 18.19 -5.11 -10.35
CA ARG A 97 18.53 -6.54 -10.17
C ARG A 97 18.41 -7.39 -11.44
N GLY A 98 18.05 -6.79 -12.58
CA GLY A 98 17.86 -7.50 -13.84
C GLY A 98 16.61 -8.42 -13.87
N MET A 99 15.67 -8.23 -12.94
CA MET A 99 14.44 -9.05 -12.88
C MET A 99 13.42 -8.58 -13.92
N VAL A 100 12.76 -9.55 -14.60
CA VAL A 100 11.79 -9.27 -15.67
C VAL A 100 10.51 -10.08 -15.42
N PRO A 101 9.31 -9.47 -15.56
CA PRO A 101 9.01 -8.06 -15.79
C PRO A 101 9.04 -7.24 -14.48
N PRO A 102 9.80 -6.13 -14.40
CA PRO A 102 9.99 -5.41 -13.15
C PRO A 102 8.70 -4.78 -12.59
N VAL A 103 7.85 -4.22 -13.44
CA VAL A 103 6.56 -3.62 -13.04
C VAL A 103 5.58 -4.68 -12.58
N GLY A 104 5.52 -5.82 -13.27
CA GLY A 104 4.67 -6.94 -12.87
C GLY A 104 5.02 -7.46 -11.48
N LEU A 105 6.32 -7.66 -11.20
CA LEU A 105 6.80 -8.10 -9.89
C LEU A 105 6.52 -7.08 -8.79
N ALA A 106 6.68 -5.78 -9.09
CA ALA A 106 6.40 -4.69 -8.15
C ALA A 106 4.89 -4.57 -7.83
N GLY A 107 4.03 -4.95 -8.78
CA GLY A 107 2.58 -4.93 -8.64
C GLY A 107 1.99 -6.08 -7.82
N ILE A 108 2.75 -7.15 -7.56
CA ILE A 108 2.25 -8.33 -6.84
C ILE A 108 1.73 -7.95 -5.45
N PHE A 109 2.50 -7.20 -4.66
CA PHE A 109 2.09 -6.80 -3.32
C PHE A 109 0.80 -5.95 -3.31
N PRO A 110 0.67 -4.84 -4.06
CA PRO A 110 -0.57 -4.09 -4.14
C PRO A 110 -1.76 -4.92 -4.64
N LEU A 111 -1.55 -5.82 -5.60
CA LEU A 111 -2.60 -6.72 -6.10
C LEU A 111 -3.15 -7.61 -4.97
N PHE A 112 -2.27 -8.28 -4.23
CA PHE A 112 -2.69 -9.13 -3.10
C PHE A 112 -3.36 -8.32 -2.00
N ALA A 113 -2.89 -7.10 -1.71
CA ALA A 113 -3.53 -6.20 -0.75
C ALA A 113 -4.96 -5.79 -1.17
N VAL A 114 -5.20 -5.54 -2.46
CA VAL A 114 -6.53 -5.25 -2.99
C VAL A 114 -7.43 -6.48 -2.91
N LEU A 115 -6.94 -7.67 -3.27
CA LEU A 115 -7.69 -8.92 -3.18
C LEU A 115 -8.08 -9.25 -1.74
N ASP A 116 -7.16 -9.06 -0.78
CA ASP A 116 -7.45 -9.23 0.65
C ASP A 116 -8.49 -8.22 1.15
N GLY A 117 -8.37 -6.95 0.75
CA GLY A 117 -9.37 -5.93 1.05
C GLY A 117 -10.76 -6.29 0.52
N ALA A 118 -10.84 -6.80 -0.71
CA ALA A 118 -12.08 -7.29 -1.30
C ALA A 118 -12.64 -8.50 -0.53
N LEU A 119 -11.78 -9.45 -0.16
CA LEU A 119 -12.15 -10.62 0.63
C LEU A 119 -12.73 -10.23 1.99
N ARG A 120 -12.10 -9.30 2.70
CA ARG A 120 -12.58 -8.76 3.98
C ARG A 120 -13.92 -8.02 3.85
N TRP A 121 -14.16 -7.39 2.71
CA TRP A 121 -15.42 -6.71 2.45
C TRP A 121 -16.55 -7.70 2.10
N LEU A 122 -16.24 -8.75 1.33
CA LEU A 122 -17.23 -9.76 0.88
C LEU A 122 -17.59 -10.76 1.98
N GLN A 123 -16.63 -11.16 2.81
CA GLN A 123 -16.81 -12.24 3.80
C GLN A 123 -18.03 -12.03 4.72
N PRO A 124 -18.31 -10.84 5.29
CA PRO A 124 -19.49 -10.62 6.12
C PRO A 124 -20.83 -10.70 5.35
N GLN A 125 -20.77 -10.52 4.03
CA GLN A 125 -21.97 -10.53 3.17
C GLN A 125 -22.28 -11.94 2.66
N MET A 126 -21.30 -12.82 2.63
CA MET A 126 -21.41 -14.18 2.09
C MET A 126 -20.72 -15.20 3.03
N PRO A 127 -21.16 -15.29 4.30
CA PRO A 127 -20.46 -16.11 5.31
C PRO A 127 -20.51 -17.61 5.01
N ASP A 128 -21.55 -18.07 4.29
CA ASP A 128 -21.73 -19.49 3.91
C ASP A 128 -20.76 -19.90 2.78
N VAL A 129 -20.34 -18.95 1.94
CA VAL A 129 -19.41 -19.19 0.81
C VAL A 129 -17.98 -18.87 1.20
N LEU A 130 -17.80 -17.81 1.98
CA LEU A 130 -16.51 -17.31 2.43
C LEU A 130 -16.37 -17.48 3.96
N PRO A 131 -15.83 -18.61 4.43
CA PRO A 131 -15.63 -18.84 5.86
C PRO A 131 -14.58 -17.88 6.42
N ARG A 132 -14.65 -17.57 7.71
CA ARG A 132 -13.76 -16.60 8.38
C ARG A 132 -12.27 -16.91 8.23
N TRP A 133 -11.91 -18.19 8.14
CA TRP A 133 -10.51 -18.58 7.96
C TRP A 133 -9.92 -18.10 6.62
N SER A 134 -10.75 -17.88 5.59
CA SER A 134 -10.29 -17.34 4.29
C SER A 134 -9.64 -15.97 4.42
N VAL A 135 -10.15 -15.13 5.33
CA VAL A 135 -9.55 -13.81 5.62
C VAL A 135 -8.17 -13.97 6.24
N PHE A 136 -7.99 -14.91 7.18
CA PHE A 136 -6.68 -15.17 7.78
C PHE A 136 -5.66 -15.68 6.76
N VAL A 137 -6.12 -16.50 5.80
CA VAL A 137 -5.26 -16.95 4.68
C VAL A 137 -4.88 -15.77 3.79
N GLY A 138 -5.83 -14.88 3.47
CA GLY A 138 -5.57 -13.64 2.74
C GLY A 138 -4.51 -12.79 3.42
N ASP A 139 -4.67 -12.53 4.72
CA ASP A 139 -3.70 -11.81 5.55
C ASP A 139 -2.30 -12.43 5.48
N GLY A 140 -2.24 -13.76 5.63
CA GLY A 140 -0.98 -14.50 5.57
C GLY A 140 -0.29 -14.36 4.21
N LEU A 141 -1.05 -14.43 3.12
CA LEU A 141 -0.52 -14.25 1.76
C LEU A 141 -0.02 -12.81 1.53
N VAL A 142 -0.76 -11.79 1.97
CA VAL A 142 -0.33 -10.39 1.88
C VAL A 142 0.96 -10.17 2.68
N ALA A 143 1.03 -10.69 3.91
CA ALA A 143 2.23 -10.60 4.73
C ALA A 143 3.43 -11.31 4.08
N LEU A 144 3.23 -12.52 3.53
CA LEU A 144 4.27 -13.27 2.83
C LEU A 144 4.81 -12.50 1.62
N VAL A 145 3.91 -11.95 0.79
CA VAL A 145 4.27 -11.19 -0.41
C VAL A 145 4.98 -9.88 -0.03
N LEU A 146 4.53 -9.21 1.04
CA LEU A 146 5.21 -8.01 1.55
C LEU A 146 6.65 -8.32 2.00
N VAL A 147 6.82 -9.36 2.83
CA VAL A 147 8.14 -9.79 3.31
C VAL A 147 9.03 -10.17 2.13
N TRP A 148 8.52 -10.91 1.15
CA TRP A 148 9.24 -11.26 -0.07
C TRP A 148 9.67 -10.01 -0.84
N THR A 149 8.77 -9.06 -1.07
CA THR A 149 9.07 -7.82 -1.79
C THR A 149 10.15 -6.99 -1.07
N VAL A 150 10.02 -6.84 0.25
CA VAL A 150 11.00 -6.12 1.06
C VAL A 150 12.36 -6.82 1.06
N ALA A 151 12.38 -8.14 1.23
CA ALA A 151 13.62 -8.93 1.22
C ALA A 151 14.35 -8.84 -0.13
N MET A 152 13.60 -8.87 -1.24
CA MET A 152 14.14 -8.68 -2.58
C MET A 152 14.65 -7.26 -2.80
N CYS A 153 13.92 -6.25 -2.35
CA CYS A 153 14.33 -4.86 -2.55
C CYS A 153 15.46 -4.41 -1.63
N ALA A 154 15.55 -4.94 -0.42
CA ALA A 154 16.55 -4.57 0.60
C ALA A 154 17.86 -5.38 0.55
N ASP A 155 18.02 -6.30 -0.41
CA ASP A 155 19.20 -7.17 -0.55
C ASP A 155 19.50 -8.11 0.63
N PHE A 156 18.49 -8.49 1.41
CA PHE A 156 18.72 -9.43 2.53
C PHE A 156 19.34 -10.77 2.08
N PHE A 157 19.12 -11.18 0.83
CA PHE A 157 19.66 -12.42 0.25
C PHE A 157 20.92 -12.23 -0.59
N ALA A 158 21.39 -11.00 -0.81
CA ALA A 158 22.56 -10.70 -1.63
C ALA A 158 23.84 -10.54 -0.78
N ARG A 159 24.03 -11.40 0.24
CA ARG A 159 25.33 -11.50 0.91
C ARG A 159 26.23 -12.44 0.08
N LYS A 160 27.05 -11.84 -0.77
CA LYS A 160 28.38 -12.33 -1.10
C LYS A 160 29.34 -11.17 -1.17
#